data_d478e3a258dc3dbb880b7573046065f1
#
_entry.id   d478e3a258dc3dbb880b7573046065f1
#
_cell.length_a   1.000
_cell.length_b   1.000
_cell.length_c   1.000
_cell.angle_alpha   90.00
_cell.angle_beta   90.00
_cell.angle_gamma   90.00
#
_symmetry.space_group_name_H-M   'P 1'
#
loop_
_entity.id
_entity.type
_entity.pdbx_description
1 polymer ?
#
loop_
_entity_poly.entity_id
_entity_poly.type
_entity_poly.pdbx_seq_one_letter_code
_entity_poly.pdbx_strand_id
1 'polypeptide(L)'
;MEEKIVTVLNEMAAYLSIAQMKKLQEVIVKAFAENEAVKENISNEEYLSMFLAAKQIEGCSARTIQYYKVTVEHMIRRIPLEIRKITTDDIREYLAEYQKMNSCGKVTVDNVRRNLSSFFSWLEEEDYILKSPMRRIHKIKTKQAVKEVISDEMIEQLRDHCKCKRDLAMIDLLYSTGIRVGELVGLNRTDINFEERECVVYGKGDKERRVYFDAKSKLHLQDYLKERVDDNPALFVTLDAPYERLKISGV
;
A
#
# COMPACT_ATOMS: atom_id res chain seq x y z
N MET A 1 -20.92 4.41 28.29
CA MET A 1 -20.85 5.86 28.53
C MET A 1 -21.50 6.25 29.86
N GLU A 2 -22.73 5.86 30.12
CA GLU A 2 -23.46 6.14 31.38
C GLU A 2 -22.66 5.78 32.63
N GLU A 3 -22.03 4.61 32.69
CA GLU A 3 -21.21 4.19 33.83
C GLU A 3 -20.06 5.17 34.18
N LYS A 4 -19.42 5.74 33.14
CA LYS A 4 -18.32 6.71 33.35
C LYS A 4 -18.83 8.06 33.87
N ILE A 5 -19.98 8.50 33.37
CA ILE A 5 -20.63 9.72 33.84
C ILE A 5 -21.05 9.54 35.31
N VAL A 6 -21.63 8.42 35.63
CA VAL A 6 -22.02 8.06 37.01
C VAL A 6 -20.80 8.01 37.94
N THR A 7 -19.68 7.42 37.48
CA THR A 7 -18.43 7.40 38.26
C THR A 7 -17.92 8.79 38.55
N VAL A 8 -17.83 9.66 37.52
CA VAL A 8 -17.38 11.06 37.70
C VAL A 8 -18.30 11.83 38.65
N LEU A 9 -19.62 11.68 38.47
CA LEU A 9 -20.58 12.35 39.37
C LEU A 9 -20.46 11.84 40.81
N ASN A 10 -20.27 10.54 41.03
CA ASN A 10 -20.08 10.00 42.37
C ASN A 10 -18.79 10.48 43.03
N GLU A 11 -17.69 10.52 42.31
CA GLU A 11 -16.42 11.07 42.82
C GLU A 11 -16.51 12.55 43.16
N MET A 12 -17.22 13.35 42.34
CA MET A 12 -17.38 14.78 42.57
C MET A 12 -18.40 15.15 43.65
N ALA A 13 -19.28 14.20 44.03
CA ALA A 13 -20.33 14.44 45.01
C ALA A 13 -19.80 14.85 46.40
N ALA A 14 -18.57 14.43 46.77
CA ALA A 14 -17.93 14.81 48.02
C ALA A 14 -17.40 16.26 48.03
N TYR A 15 -17.29 16.92 46.89
CA TYR A 15 -16.62 18.21 46.73
C TYR A 15 -17.58 19.33 46.25
N LEU A 16 -18.74 19.01 45.69
CA LEU A 16 -19.66 19.95 45.08
C LEU A 16 -21.00 20.00 45.80
N SER A 17 -21.59 21.20 45.89
CA SER A 17 -22.95 21.38 46.36
C SER A 17 -23.95 20.75 45.38
N ILE A 18 -25.18 20.49 45.86
CA ILE A 18 -26.26 19.92 45.05
C ILE A 18 -26.51 20.75 43.77
N ALA A 19 -26.48 22.07 43.85
CA ALA A 19 -26.67 22.96 42.71
C ALA A 19 -25.53 22.84 41.69
N GLN A 20 -24.29 22.75 42.18
CA GLN A 20 -23.12 22.55 41.32
C GLN A 20 -23.09 21.16 40.66
N MET A 21 -23.49 20.12 41.40
CA MET A 21 -23.65 18.77 40.86
C MET A 21 -24.66 18.69 39.71
N LYS A 22 -25.84 19.36 39.92
CA LYS A 22 -26.85 19.43 38.85
C LYS A 22 -26.31 20.15 37.61
N LYS A 23 -25.58 21.24 37.81
CA LYS A 23 -24.96 22.00 36.70
C LYS A 23 -23.86 21.15 35.99
N LEU A 24 -23.03 20.44 36.74
CA LEU A 24 -22.01 19.55 36.21
C LEU A 24 -22.65 18.41 35.36
N GLN A 25 -23.72 17.82 35.88
CA GLN A 25 -24.45 16.80 35.16
C GLN A 25 -25.04 17.33 33.83
N GLU A 26 -25.68 18.51 33.85
CA GLU A 26 -26.22 19.14 32.64
C GLU A 26 -25.12 19.40 31.60
N VAL A 27 -23.94 19.93 32.02
CA VAL A 27 -22.81 20.23 31.14
C VAL A 27 -22.21 18.96 30.57
N ILE A 28 -22.01 17.92 31.39
CA ILE A 28 -21.47 16.65 30.94
C ILE A 28 -22.42 15.99 29.91
N VAL A 29 -23.70 15.87 30.24
CA VAL A 29 -24.69 15.27 29.34
C VAL A 29 -24.77 16.03 28.02
N LYS A 30 -24.78 17.36 28.07
CA LYS A 30 -24.79 18.23 26.88
C LYS A 30 -23.53 18.04 26.01
N ALA A 31 -22.36 18.11 26.63
CA ALA A 31 -21.09 17.97 25.92
C ALA A 31 -20.93 16.58 25.25
N PHE A 32 -21.38 15.52 25.92
CA PHE A 32 -21.36 14.18 25.33
C PHE A 32 -22.43 13.98 24.25
N ALA A 33 -23.63 14.55 24.43
CA ALA A 33 -24.70 14.47 23.43
C ALA A 33 -24.36 15.23 22.15
N GLU A 34 -23.78 16.43 22.25
CA GLU A 34 -23.35 17.23 21.09
C GLU A 34 -22.21 16.51 20.32
N ASN A 35 -21.27 15.89 21.02
CA ASN A 35 -20.17 15.15 20.41
C ASN A 35 -20.63 13.85 19.75
N GLU A 36 -21.67 13.18 20.28
CA GLU A 36 -22.25 12.00 19.64
C GLU A 36 -23.10 12.37 18.42
N ALA A 37 -23.92 13.40 18.49
CA ALA A 37 -24.79 13.81 17.39
C ALA A 37 -24.01 14.23 16.14
N VAL A 38 -22.84 14.87 16.29
CA VAL A 38 -21.95 15.23 15.17
C VAL A 38 -21.26 14.00 14.61
N LYS A 39 -20.91 13.01 15.45
CA LYS A 39 -20.24 11.77 15.03
C LYS A 39 -21.21 10.70 14.50
N GLU A 40 -22.51 10.75 14.85
CA GLU A 40 -23.53 9.81 14.38
C GLU A 40 -23.93 10.01 12.91
N ASN A 41 -23.66 11.16 12.32
CA ASN A 41 -24.04 11.48 10.95
C ASN A 41 -22.98 11.16 9.88
N ILE A 42 -21.81 10.61 10.27
CA ILE A 42 -20.76 10.27 9.30
C ILE A 42 -20.94 8.82 8.83
N SER A 43 -21.14 8.63 7.53
CA SER A 43 -21.26 7.32 6.92
C SER A 43 -19.91 6.58 6.87
N ASN A 44 -19.94 5.26 6.68
CA ASN A 44 -18.73 4.44 6.53
C ASN A 44 -17.89 4.89 5.32
N GLU A 45 -18.55 5.31 4.23
CA GLU A 45 -17.95 5.79 3.01
C GLU A 45 -17.27 7.16 3.20
N GLU A 46 -17.88 8.03 4.02
CA GLU A 46 -17.28 9.32 4.37
C GLU A 46 -16.01 9.14 5.21
N TYR A 47 -16.02 8.24 6.22
CA TYR A 47 -14.80 7.89 6.96
C TYR A 47 -13.69 7.41 6.02
N LEU A 48 -14.01 6.56 5.06
CA LEU A 48 -13.04 6.10 4.07
C LEU A 48 -12.51 7.27 3.23
N SER A 49 -13.38 8.14 2.75
CA SER A 49 -12.98 9.31 1.94
C SER A 49 -12.02 10.23 2.70
N MET A 50 -12.32 10.52 3.96
CA MET A 50 -11.49 11.35 4.84
C MET A 50 -10.12 10.70 5.09
N PHE A 51 -10.08 9.40 5.37
CA PHE A 51 -8.85 8.64 5.52
C PHE A 51 -7.97 8.70 4.27
N LEU A 52 -8.56 8.48 3.08
CA LEU A 52 -7.81 8.52 1.83
C LEU A 52 -7.25 9.90 1.54
N ALA A 53 -8.01 10.98 1.84
CA ALA A 53 -7.55 12.35 1.73
C ALA A 53 -6.36 12.63 2.69
N ALA A 54 -6.46 12.19 3.94
CA ALA A 54 -5.36 12.31 4.91
C ALA A 54 -4.10 11.59 4.40
N LYS A 55 -4.22 10.35 3.90
CA LYS A 55 -3.08 9.58 3.36
C LYS A 55 -2.50 10.20 2.08
N GLN A 56 -3.30 10.89 1.30
CA GLN A 56 -2.82 11.64 0.14
C GLN A 56 -1.97 12.84 0.55
N ILE A 57 -2.41 13.60 1.57
CA ILE A 57 -1.64 14.72 2.14
C ILE A 57 -0.34 14.24 2.79
N GLU A 58 -0.33 13.05 3.40
CA GLU A 58 0.87 12.39 3.93
C GLU A 58 1.87 11.95 2.84
N GLY A 59 1.55 12.12 1.55
CA GLY A 59 2.43 11.78 0.43
C GLY A 59 2.41 10.31 0.03
N CYS A 60 1.36 9.56 0.37
CA CYS A 60 1.19 8.19 -0.09
C CYS A 60 1.03 8.13 -1.61
N SER A 61 1.69 7.17 -2.28
CA SER A 61 1.55 6.97 -3.71
C SER A 61 0.12 6.61 -4.10
N ALA A 62 -0.31 6.98 -5.32
CA ALA A 62 -1.63 6.64 -5.87
C ALA A 62 -1.94 5.13 -5.76
N ARG A 63 -0.93 4.27 -5.97
CA ARG A 63 -1.05 2.82 -5.81
C ARG A 63 -1.34 2.43 -4.35
N THR A 64 -0.70 3.06 -3.38
CA THR A 64 -0.94 2.81 -1.96
C THR A 64 -2.35 3.25 -1.56
N ILE A 65 -2.79 4.43 -2.01
CA ILE A 65 -4.16 4.94 -1.81
C ILE A 65 -5.19 3.94 -2.37
N GLN A 66 -4.96 3.43 -3.58
CA GLN A 66 -5.85 2.44 -4.19
C GLN A 66 -5.92 1.13 -3.38
N TYR A 67 -4.79 0.65 -2.81
CA TYR A 67 -4.80 -0.52 -1.94
C TYR A 67 -5.59 -0.28 -0.65
N TYR A 68 -5.46 0.86 -0.01
CA TYR A 68 -6.28 1.24 1.14
C TYR A 68 -7.75 1.25 0.77
N LYS A 69 -8.10 1.96 -0.31
CA LYS A 69 -9.47 2.08 -0.81
C LYS A 69 -10.12 0.71 -0.98
N VAL A 70 -9.55 -0.14 -1.83
CA VAL A 70 -10.10 -1.47 -2.14
C VAL A 70 -10.23 -2.33 -0.89
N THR A 71 -9.25 -2.29 0.02
CA THR A 71 -9.26 -3.10 1.24
C THR A 71 -10.39 -2.67 2.17
N VAL A 72 -10.53 -1.37 2.44
CA VAL A 72 -11.53 -0.84 3.36
C VAL A 72 -12.94 -0.94 2.78
N GLU A 73 -13.13 -0.64 1.48
CA GLU A 73 -14.42 -0.84 0.80
C GLU A 73 -14.88 -2.30 0.85
N HIS A 74 -13.95 -3.24 0.68
CA HIS A 74 -14.29 -4.66 0.79
C HIS A 74 -14.74 -5.03 2.20
N MET A 75 -14.08 -4.50 3.22
CA MET A 75 -14.48 -4.71 4.62
C MET A 75 -15.86 -4.09 4.91
N ILE A 76 -16.10 -2.83 4.51
CA ILE A 76 -17.37 -2.14 4.72
C ILE A 76 -18.53 -2.93 4.10
N ARG A 77 -18.34 -3.47 2.90
CA ARG A 77 -19.37 -4.29 2.23
C ARG A 77 -19.64 -5.63 2.91
N ARG A 78 -18.66 -6.16 3.63
CA ARG A 78 -18.76 -7.47 4.28
C ARG A 78 -19.25 -7.40 5.73
N ILE A 79 -18.90 -6.34 6.42
CA ILE A 79 -19.34 -6.07 7.79
C ILE A 79 -20.42 -4.99 7.74
N PRO A 80 -21.71 -5.36 7.74
CA PRO A 80 -22.82 -4.40 7.61
C PRO A 80 -23.11 -3.66 8.93
N LEU A 81 -22.04 -3.15 9.55
CA LEU A 81 -22.07 -2.40 10.79
C LEU A 81 -21.50 -1.00 10.55
N GLU A 82 -21.92 -0.03 11.36
CA GLU A 82 -21.22 1.24 11.44
C GLU A 82 -19.79 1.02 11.92
N ILE A 83 -18.81 1.67 11.30
CA ILE A 83 -17.38 1.52 11.62
C ILE A 83 -17.10 1.65 13.12
N ARG A 84 -17.81 2.55 13.79
CA ARG A 84 -17.69 2.78 15.24
C ARG A 84 -18.13 1.60 16.11
N LYS A 85 -18.95 0.71 15.58
CA LYS A 85 -19.49 -0.47 16.27
C LYS A 85 -18.71 -1.75 15.98
N ILE A 86 -17.78 -1.71 15.01
CA ILE A 86 -16.97 -2.87 14.61
C ILE A 86 -16.05 -3.28 15.75
N THR A 87 -16.13 -4.55 16.14
CA THR A 87 -15.33 -5.15 17.21
C THR A 87 -14.09 -5.88 16.67
N THR A 88 -13.22 -6.28 17.58
CA THR A 88 -12.05 -7.14 17.24
C THR A 88 -12.47 -8.49 16.65
N ASP A 89 -13.60 -9.03 17.12
CA ASP A 89 -14.06 -10.36 16.68
C ASP A 89 -14.67 -10.29 15.28
N ASP A 90 -15.40 -9.22 14.94
CA ASP A 90 -15.90 -8.98 13.58
C ASP A 90 -14.73 -8.92 12.57
N ILE A 91 -13.64 -8.25 12.92
CA ILE A 91 -12.45 -8.20 12.06
C ILE A 91 -11.76 -9.56 11.94
N ARG A 92 -11.68 -10.34 13.02
CA ARG A 92 -11.12 -11.70 12.98
C ARG A 92 -11.90 -12.61 12.06
N GLU A 93 -13.23 -12.58 12.17
CA GLU A 93 -14.13 -13.34 11.32
C GLU A 93 -13.97 -12.92 9.85
N TYR A 94 -14.01 -11.61 9.58
CA TYR A 94 -13.76 -11.06 8.24
C TYR A 94 -12.44 -11.55 7.64
N LEU A 95 -11.32 -11.50 8.37
CA LEU A 95 -10.03 -11.95 7.86
C LEU A 95 -9.99 -13.45 7.58
N ALA A 96 -10.67 -14.26 8.41
CA ALA A 96 -10.79 -15.70 8.21
C ALA A 96 -11.63 -16.03 6.97
N GLU A 97 -12.76 -15.34 6.78
CA GLU A 97 -13.61 -15.47 5.59
C GLU A 97 -12.90 -15.00 4.33
N TYR A 98 -12.21 -13.84 4.39
CA TYR A 98 -11.43 -13.30 3.28
C TYR A 98 -10.42 -14.33 2.76
N GLN A 99 -9.72 -15.01 3.66
CA GLN A 99 -8.76 -16.05 3.30
C GLN A 99 -9.42 -17.21 2.55
N LYS A 100 -10.58 -17.69 3.05
CA LYS A 100 -11.31 -18.81 2.45
C LYS A 100 -11.87 -18.46 1.08
N MET A 101 -12.54 -17.32 0.96
CA MET A 101 -13.24 -16.92 -0.27
C MET A 101 -12.28 -16.61 -1.41
N ASN A 102 -11.14 -15.98 -1.10
CA ASN A 102 -10.15 -15.63 -2.12
C ASN A 102 -9.08 -16.70 -2.31
N SER A 103 -9.15 -17.83 -1.60
CA SER A 103 -8.14 -18.90 -1.62
C SER A 103 -6.70 -18.37 -1.53
N CYS A 104 -6.51 -17.29 -0.73
CA CYS A 104 -5.26 -16.55 -0.71
C CYS A 104 -4.33 -16.99 0.43
N GLY A 105 -3.03 -16.77 0.23
CA GLY A 105 -1.99 -17.10 1.22
C GLY A 105 -2.01 -16.15 2.44
N LYS A 106 -1.41 -16.62 3.54
CA LYS A 106 -1.29 -15.84 4.79
C LYS A 106 -0.63 -14.47 4.61
N VAL A 107 0.28 -14.32 3.65
CA VAL A 107 0.94 -13.03 3.33
C VAL A 107 -0.08 -12.02 2.84
N THR A 108 -1.02 -12.43 1.97
CA THR A 108 -2.08 -11.56 1.47
C THR A 108 -3.02 -11.13 2.58
N VAL A 109 -3.41 -12.05 3.47
CA VAL A 109 -4.24 -11.73 4.63
C VAL A 109 -3.53 -10.75 5.57
N ASP A 110 -2.21 -10.92 5.80
CA ASP A 110 -1.44 -9.96 6.61
C ASP A 110 -1.33 -8.57 5.95
N ASN A 111 -1.32 -8.49 4.62
CA ASN A 111 -1.40 -7.20 3.91
C ASN A 111 -2.75 -6.52 4.14
N VAL A 112 -3.85 -7.26 4.02
CA VAL A 112 -5.20 -6.76 4.35
C VAL A 112 -5.26 -6.29 5.80
N ARG A 113 -4.79 -7.12 6.75
CA ARG A 113 -4.70 -6.75 8.17
C ARG A 113 -3.94 -5.43 8.38
N ARG A 114 -2.79 -5.22 7.70
CA ARG A 114 -1.99 -3.99 7.81
C ARG A 114 -2.74 -2.77 7.30
N ASN A 115 -3.44 -2.89 6.19
CA ASN A 115 -4.24 -1.79 5.64
C ASN A 115 -5.38 -1.41 6.59
N LEU A 116 -6.09 -2.41 7.12
CA LEU A 116 -7.15 -2.17 8.12
C LEU A 116 -6.58 -1.60 9.42
N SER A 117 -5.39 -2.04 9.85
CA SER A 117 -4.72 -1.48 11.02
C SER A 117 -4.41 0.01 10.84
N SER A 118 -3.95 0.41 9.64
CA SER A 118 -3.71 1.83 9.32
C SER A 118 -4.99 2.65 9.37
N PHE A 119 -6.09 2.12 8.81
CA PHE A 119 -7.39 2.79 8.82
C PHE A 119 -7.95 2.98 10.24
N PHE A 120 -8.01 1.91 11.02
CA PHE A 120 -8.54 1.98 12.38
C PHE A 120 -7.63 2.72 13.36
N SER A 121 -6.32 2.77 13.13
CA SER A 121 -5.41 3.60 13.91
C SER A 121 -5.64 5.08 13.62
N TRP A 122 -5.83 5.44 12.36
CA TRP A 122 -6.19 6.80 11.97
C TRP A 122 -7.53 7.23 12.60
N LEU A 123 -8.55 6.37 12.57
CA LEU A 123 -9.84 6.67 13.24
C LEU A 123 -9.69 6.89 14.75
N GLU A 124 -8.78 6.17 15.40
CA GLU A 124 -8.48 6.36 16.82
C GLU A 124 -7.69 7.64 17.06
N GLU A 125 -6.72 7.98 16.22
CA GLU A 125 -5.91 9.21 16.28
C GLU A 125 -6.75 10.47 16.07
N GLU A 126 -7.77 10.40 15.22
CA GLU A 126 -8.73 11.49 14.95
C GLU A 126 -9.94 11.49 15.92
N ASP A 127 -9.89 10.70 16.98
CA ASP A 127 -10.96 10.58 17.98
C ASP A 127 -12.34 10.17 17.45
N TYR A 128 -12.41 9.56 16.25
CA TYR A 128 -13.66 9.01 15.72
C TYR A 128 -14.09 7.74 16.44
N ILE A 129 -13.13 6.95 16.90
CA ILE A 129 -13.34 5.77 17.75
C ILE A 129 -12.48 5.86 19.00
N LEU A 130 -12.98 5.37 20.12
CA LEU A 130 -12.27 5.40 21.39
C LEU A 130 -11.04 4.48 21.41
N LYS A 131 -11.12 3.35 20.68
CA LYS A 131 -10.08 2.34 20.66
C LYS A 131 -10.17 1.49 19.39
N SER A 132 -9.05 1.36 18.69
CA SER A 132 -8.95 0.54 17.49
C SER A 132 -9.22 -0.94 17.78
N PRO A 133 -10.14 -1.60 17.04
CA PRO A 133 -10.37 -3.04 17.14
C PRO A 133 -9.16 -3.86 16.68
N MET A 134 -8.22 -3.25 15.94
CA MET A 134 -7.01 -3.91 15.45
C MET A 134 -5.92 -4.12 16.49
N ARG A 135 -5.99 -3.47 17.66
CA ARG A 135 -4.94 -3.55 18.70
C ARG A 135 -4.62 -4.98 19.17
N ARG A 136 -5.60 -5.87 19.13
CA ARG A 136 -5.47 -7.28 19.54
C ARG A 136 -5.27 -8.25 18.38
N ILE A 137 -5.10 -7.74 17.14
CA ILE A 137 -4.87 -8.54 15.95
C ILE A 137 -3.42 -8.39 15.52
N HIS A 138 -2.59 -9.33 15.95
CA HIS A 138 -1.15 -9.30 15.68
C HIS A 138 -0.81 -9.78 14.28
N LYS A 139 0.44 -9.52 13.87
CA LYS A 139 1.00 -9.98 12.61
C LYS A 139 0.82 -11.49 12.42
N ILE A 140 0.34 -11.89 11.25
CA ILE A 140 0.17 -13.30 10.90
C ILE A 140 1.55 -13.90 10.63
N LYS A 141 1.89 -14.95 11.37
CA LYS A 141 3.16 -15.67 11.18
C LYS A 141 3.13 -16.43 9.85
N THR A 142 4.07 -16.12 8.98
CA THR A 142 4.30 -16.82 7.71
C THR A 142 5.65 -17.51 7.73
N LYS A 143 5.73 -18.70 7.13
CA LYS A 143 7.04 -19.33 6.91
C LYS A 143 7.79 -18.49 5.88
N GLN A 144 9.02 -18.13 6.19
CA GLN A 144 9.94 -17.58 5.20
C GLN A 144 10.54 -18.79 4.46
N ALA A 145 10.12 -18.99 3.22
CA ALA A 145 10.82 -19.92 2.33
C ALA A 145 12.08 -19.23 1.79
N VAL A 146 13.17 -19.94 1.76
CA VAL A 146 14.36 -19.52 1.02
C VAL A 146 13.96 -19.50 -0.46
N LYS A 147 14.05 -18.33 -1.09
CA LYS A 147 13.81 -18.22 -2.53
C LYS A 147 14.99 -18.83 -3.26
N GLU A 148 14.71 -19.67 -4.24
CA GLU A 148 15.73 -20.14 -5.16
C GLU A 148 16.32 -18.94 -5.89
N VAL A 149 17.65 -18.92 -5.95
CA VAL A 149 18.40 -17.91 -6.70
C VAL A 149 18.69 -18.50 -8.06
N ILE A 150 18.50 -17.73 -9.12
CA ILE A 150 18.84 -18.14 -10.48
C ILE A 150 20.38 -18.28 -10.55
N SER A 151 20.88 -19.45 -10.98
CA SER A 151 22.32 -19.66 -11.14
C SER A 151 22.85 -18.99 -12.41
N ASP A 152 24.18 -18.83 -12.48
CA ASP A 152 24.83 -18.24 -13.66
C ASP A 152 24.57 -19.06 -14.92
N GLU A 153 24.54 -20.41 -14.81
CA GLU A 153 24.21 -21.31 -15.93
C GLU A 153 22.77 -21.11 -16.41
N MET A 154 21.81 -20.87 -15.48
CA MET A 154 20.43 -20.58 -15.85
C MET A 154 20.32 -19.24 -16.57
N ILE A 155 21.13 -18.24 -16.20
CA ILE A 155 21.17 -16.95 -16.91
C ILE A 155 21.71 -17.14 -18.33
N GLU A 156 22.78 -17.93 -18.53
CA GLU A 156 23.28 -18.22 -19.88
C GLU A 156 22.22 -18.95 -20.71
N GLN A 157 21.53 -19.96 -20.16
CA GLN A 157 20.43 -20.62 -20.83
C GLN A 157 19.30 -19.65 -21.22
N LEU A 158 18.95 -18.69 -20.35
CA LEU A 158 17.96 -17.67 -20.69
C LEU A 158 18.42 -16.80 -21.86
N ARG A 159 19.70 -16.41 -21.90
CA ARG A 159 20.31 -15.65 -23.01
C ARG A 159 20.22 -16.42 -24.33
N ASP A 160 20.59 -17.70 -24.31
CA ASP A 160 20.56 -18.59 -25.50
C ASP A 160 19.15 -18.79 -26.04
N HIS A 161 18.12 -18.69 -25.20
CA HIS A 161 16.72 -18.86 -25.59
C HIS A 161 16.07 -17.54 -26.03
N CYS A 162 16.74 -16.39 -25.92
CA CYS A 162 16.20 -15.12 -26.39
C CYS A 162 16.03 -15.12 -27.90
N LYS A 163 14.80 -14.85 -28.36
CA LYS A 163 14.46 -14.81 -29.79
C LYS A 163 14.68 -13.46 -30.43
N CYS A 164 14.84 -12.40 -29.64
CA CYS A 164 15.00 -11.04 -30.12
C CYS A 164 16.03 -10.29 -29.25
N LYS A 165 16.67 -9.28 -29.86
CA LYS A 165 17.68 -8.46 -29.20
C LYS A 165 17.12 -7.63 -28.03
N ARG A 166 15.85 -7.26 -28.08
CA ARG A 166 15.17 -6.56 -26.99
C ARG A 166 15.23 -7.37 -25.68
N ASP A 167 14.82 -8.64 -25.75
CA ASP A 167 14.72 -9.49 -24.55
C ASP A 167 16.11 -9.81 -23.99
N LEU A 168 17.09 -10.04 -24.88
CA LEU A 168 18.48 -10.23 -24.50
C LEU A 168 19.05 -8.99 -23.78
N ALA A 169 18.81 -7.81 -24.33
CA ALA A 169 19.24 -6.56 -23.70
C ALA A 169 18.56 -6.30 -22.36
N MET A 170 17.27 -6.67 -22.21
CA MET A 170 16.55 -6.58 -20.94
C MET A 170 17.15 -7.50 -19.86
N ILE A 171 17.40 -8.77 -20.20
CA ILE A 171 17.98 -9.75 -19.27
C ILE A 171 19.33 -9.26 -18.78
N ASP A 172 20.20 -8.83 -19.69
CA ASP A 172 21.55 -8.37 -19.33
C ASP A 172 21.51 -7.12 -18.48
N LEU A 173 20.67 -6.14 -18.81
CA LEU A 173 20.55 -4.92 -18.03
C LEU A 173 19.99 -5.20 -16.61
N LEU A 174 18.99 -6.06 -16.50
CA LEU A 174 18.45 -6.50 -15.19
C LEU A 174 19.50 -7.22 -14.36
N TYR A 175 20.22 -8.17 -14.98
CA TYR A 175 21.20 -8.99 -14.29
C TYR A 175 22.40 -8.15 -13.81
N SER A 176 22.93 -7.30 -14.68
CA SER A 176 24.13 -6.49 -14.36
C SER A 176 23.86 -5.37 -13.35
N THR A 177 22.66 -4.76 -13.39
CA THR A 177 22.33 -3.60 -12.54
C THR A 177 21.54 -3.94 -11.29
N GLY A 178 20.82 -5.05 -11.26
CA GLY A 178 19.88 -5.41 -10.19
C GLY A 178 18.71 -4.44 -10.04
N ILE A 179 18.34 -3.68 -11.09
CA ILE A 179 17.19 -2.78 -11.06
C ILE A 179 15.88 -3.58 -11.04
N ARG A 180 14.83 -2.95 -10.51
CA ARG A 180 13.50 -3.58 -10.51
C ARG A 180 12.87 -3.49 -11.89
N VAL A 181 12.01 -4.48 -12.22
CA VAL A 181 11.26 -4.47 -13.49
C VAL A 181 10.48 -3.15 -13.68
N GLY A 182 9.91 -2.59 -12.63
CA GLY A 182 9.22 -1.30 -12.69
C GLY A 182 10.14 -0.12 -13.02
N GLU A 183 11.39 -0.17 -12.57
CA GLU A 183 12.42 0.84 -12.90
C GLU A 183 12.90 0.65 -14.35
N LEU A 184 13.10 -0.59 -14.79
CA LEU A 184 13.49 -0.91 -16.17
C LEU A 184 12.50 -0.34 -17.19
N VAL A 185 11.21 -0.61 -17.04
CA VAL A 185 10.18 -0.12 -17.99
C VAL A 185 9.98 1.38 -17.94
N GLY A 186 10.40 2.02 -16.85
CA GLY A 186 10.40 3.48 -16.70
C GLY A 186 11.50 4.20 -17.49
N LEU A 187 12.61 3.52 -17.81
CA LEU A 187 13.76 4.13 -18.47
C LEU A 187 13.44 4.66 -19.88
N ASN A 188 14.06 5.78 -20.22
CA ASN A 188 14.09 6.34 -21.57
C ASN A 188 15.46 6.08 -22.22
N ARG A 189 15.55 6.24 -23.53
CA ARG A 189 16.82 6.15 -24.26
C ARG A 189 17.86 7.16 -23.74
N THR A 190 17.40 8.34 -23.33
CA THR A 190 18.22 9.43 -22.80
C THR A 190 18.78 9.18 -21.39
N ASP A 191 18.22 8.22 -20.65
CA ASP A 191 18.65 7.92 -19.28
C ASP A 191 19.89 7.03 -19.24
N ILE A 192 20.35 6.54 -20.42
CA ILE A 192 21.49 5.64 -20.55
C ILE A 192 22.74 6.42 -20.96
N ASN A 193 23.73 6.43 -20.10
CA ASN A 193 25.08 6.88 -20.44
C ASN A 193 25.95 5.68 -20.87
N PHE A 194 26.16 5.54 -22.18
CA PHE A 194 26.97 4.45 -22.73
C PHE A 194 28.48 4.60 -22.50
N GLU A 195 28.97 5.81 -22.31
CA GLU A 195 30.40 6.06 -22.08
C GLU A 195 30.79 5.57 -20.69
N GLU A 196 30.06 6.04 -19.66
CA GLU A 196 30.30 5.66 -18.27
C GLU A 196 29.62 4.34 -17.88
N ARG A 197 28.81 3.76 -18.77
CA ARG A 197 28.00 2.55 -18.52
C ARG A 197 27.13 2.65 -17.28
N GLU A 198 26.38 3.73 -17.20
CA GLU A 198 25.51 4.01 -16.07
C GLU A 198 24.11 4.46 -16.51
N CYS A 199 23.16 4.32 -15.63
CA CYS A 199 21.87 4.98 -15.75
C CYS A 199 21.30 5.38 -14.38
N VAL A 200 20.42 6.38 -14.37
CA VAL A 200 19.72 6.82 -13.18
C VAL A 200 18.35 6.17 -13.16
N VAL A 201 18.01 5.54 -12.05
CA VAL A 201 16.70 4.91 -11.85
C VAL A 201 15.99 5.51 -10.65
N TYR A 202 14.67 5.61 -10.74
CA TYR A 202 13.80 6.15 -9.71
C TYR A 202 13.18 5.02 -8.91
N GLY A 203 13.54 4.95 -7.64
CA GLY A 203 13.04 3.93 -6.71
C GLY A 203 11.76 4.35 -5.97
N LYS A 204 11.34 3.54 -5.01
CA LYS A 204 10.21 3.85 -4.15
C LYS A 204 10.42 5.16 -3.38
N GLY A 205 9.45 6.08 -3.45
CA GLY A 205 9.49 7.38 -2.78
C GLY A 205 10.35 8.40 -3.51
N ASP A 206 10.38 8.33 -4.85
CA ASP A 206 11.09 9.25 -5.75
C ASP A 206 12.61 9.38 -5.47
N LYS A 207 13.18 8.33 -4.87
CA LYS A 207 14.63 8.30 -4.60
C LYS A 207 15.37 7.89 -5.85
N GLU A 208 16.19 8.80 -6.35
CA GLU A 208 17.13 8.53 -7.43
C GLU A 208 18.29 7.68 -6.93
N ARG A 209 18.73 6.73 -7.77
CA ARG A 209 20.02 6.08 -7.61
C ARG A 209 20.66 5.82 -8.94
N ARG A 210 21.96 6.01 -8.98
CA ARG A 210 22.79 5.64 -10.12
C ARG A 210 23.11 4.16 -10.04
N VAL A 211 23.02 3.47 -11.17
CA VAL A 211 23.39 2.06 -11.32
C VAL A 211 24.32 1.90 -12.52
N TYR A 212 25.19 0.90 -12.45
CA TYR A 212 26.20 0.65 -13.45
C TYR A 212 25.93 -0.68 -14.12
N PHE A 213 26.16 -0.75 -15.44
CA PHE A 213 26.00 -1.97 -16.22
C PHE A 213 27.33 -2.37 -16.88
N ASP A 214 27.48 -3.67 -17.13
CA ASP A 214 28.69 -4.23 -17.68
C ASP A 214 28.83 -4.00 -19.19
N ALA A 215 29.98 -4.40 -19.76
CA ALA A 215 30.26 -4.26 -21.18
C ALA A 215 29.34 -5.11 -22.07
N LYS A 216 28.88 -6.26 -21.58
CA LYS A 216 27.98 -7.16 -22.30
C LYS A 216 26.59 -6.52 -22.46
N SER A 217 26.06 -5.97 -21.37
CA SER A 217 24.80 -5.19 -21.38
C SER A 217 24.89 -3.99 -22.32
N LYS A 218 26.03 -3.26 -22.33
CA LYS A 218 26.25 -2.16 -23.28
C LYS A 218 26.10 -2.59 -24.72
N LEU A 219 26.78 -3.68 -25.12
CA LEU A 219 26.77 -4.17 -26.49
C LEU A 219 25.34 -4.61 -26.91
N HIS A 220 24.69 -5.42 -26.09
CA HIS A 220 23.33 -5.91 -26.42
C HIS A 220 22.32 -4.79 -26.46
N LEU A 221 22.43 -3.81 -25.57
CA LEU A 221 21.55 -2.64 -25.56
C LEU A 221 21.76 -1.77 -26.81
N GLN A 222 23.02 -1.55 -27.23
CA GLN A 222 23.31 -0.84 -28.47
C GLN A 222 22.78 -1.57 -29.69
N ASP A 223 22.92 -2.90 -29.73
CA ASP A 223 22.43 -3.72 -30.86
C ASP A 223 20.91 -3.74 -30.94
N TYR A 224 20.22 -3.77 -29.79
CA TYR A 224 18.78 -3.59 -29.76
C TYR A 224 18.36 -2.21 -30.29
N LEU A 225 18.98 -1.13 -29.80
CA LEU A 225 18.64 0.22 -30.22
C LEU A 225 18.92 0.50 -31.70
N LYS A 226 19.91 -0.12 -32.31
CA LYS A 226 20.18 -0.03 -33.77
C LYS A 226 19.07 -0.66 -34.62
N GLU A 227 18.38 -1.68 -34.11
CA GLU A 227 17.27 -2.35 -34.82
C GLU A 227 15.94 -1.62 -34.68
N ARG A 228 15.85 -0.67 -33.74
CA ARG A 228 14.58 0.07 -33.54
C ARG A 228 14.30 1.01 -34.71
N VAL A 229 13.06 0.92 -35.16
CA VAL A 229 12.53 1.73 -36.31
C VAL A 229 11.52 2.77 -35.86
N ASP A 230 11.33 2.97 -34.56
CA ASP A 230 10.37 3.88 -33.96
C ASP A 230 11.07 5.05 -33.24
N ASP A 231 10.31 6.15 -33.00
CA ASP A 231 10.78 7.35 -32.30
C ASP A 231 10.33 7.42 -30.83
N ASN A 232 9.78 6.33 -30.30
CA ASN A 232 9.33 6.31 -28.90
C ASN A 232 10.52 6.56 -27.97
N PRO A 233 10.42 7.52 -27.02
CA PRO A 233 11.52 7.83 -26.11
C PRO A 233 11.82 6.71 -25.11
N ALA A 234 10.88 5.78 -24.87
CA ALA A 234 11.10 4.67 -23.95
C ALA A 234 12.30 3.82 -24.34
N LEU A 235 13.09 3.36 -23.38
CA LEU A 235 14.21 2.45 -23.64
C LEU A 235 13.73 1.13 -24.23
N PHE A 236 12.67 0.55 -23.65
CA PHE A 236 12.08 -0.71 -24.11
C PHE A 236 10.63 -0.51 -24.55
N VAL A 237 10.32 -1.04 -25.73
CA VAL A 237 9.00 -0.99 -26.35
C VAL A 237 8.46 -2.38 -26.71
N THR A 238 7.18 -2.47 -27.07
CA THR A 238 6.56 -3.68 -27.63
C THR A 238 7.26 -4.06 -28.94
N LEU A 239 7.20 -5.34 -29.34
CA LEU A 239 7.82 -5.82 -30.58
C LEU A 239 7.06 -5.40 -31.84
N ASP A 240 5.74 -5.22 -31.70
CA ASP A 240 4.85 -4.89 -32.79
C ASP A 240 4.38 -3.44 -32.69
N ALA A 241 4.06 -2.83 -33.85
CA ALA A 241 3.45 -1.52 -33.92
C ALA A 241 2.12 -1.49 -33.13
N PRO A 242 1.84 -0.39 -32.41
CA PRO A 242 2.45 0.94 -32.53
C PRO A 242 3.71 1.18 -31.65
N TYR A 243 4.48 0.19 -31.29
CA TYR A 243 5.73 0.29 -30.48
C TYR A 243 5.56 1.13 -29.21
N GLU A 244 4.61 0.71 -28.38
CA GLU A 244 4.35 1.39 -27.09
C GLU A 244 5.41 1.06 -26.04
N ARG A 245 5.59 1.97 -25.06
CA ARG A 245 6.41 1.68 -23.89
C ARG A 245 6.03 0.33 -23.28
N LEU A 246 7.02 -0.51 -23.02
CA LEU A 246 6.81 -1.82 -22.41
C LEU A 246 6.18 -1.67 -21.02
N LYS A 247 5.17 -2.48 -20.72
CA LYS A 247 4.52 -2.55 -19.40
C LYS A 247 5.18 -3.63 -18.55
N ILE A 248 5.05 -3.54 -17.22
CA ILE A 248 5.59 -4.54 -16.28
C ILE A 248 5.12 -5.97 -16.62
N SER A 249 3.89 -6.12 -17.11
CA SER A 249 3.32 -7.41 -17.51
C SER A 249 3.87 -7.97 -18.83
N GLY A 250 4.69 -7.22 -19.55
CA GLY A 250 5.30 -7.61 -20.81
C GLY A 250 6.80 -7.91 -20.72
N VAL A 251 7.35 -7.93 -19.48
CA VAL A 251 8.76 -8.28 -19.19
C VAL A 251 8.89 -9.75 -18.75
#